data_bb89e763ebc14c6b0b634ba28bc6d478
#
_entry.id   bb89e763ebc14c6b0b634ba28bc6d478
#
_cell.length_a   1.000
_cell.length_b   1.000
_cell.length_c   1.000
_cell.angle_alpha   90.00
_cell.angle_beta   90.00
_cell.angle_gamma   90.00
#
_symmetry.space_group_name_H-M   'P 1'
#
loop_
_entity.id
_entity.type
_entity.pdbx_description
1 polymer ?
#
loop_
_entity_poly.entity_id
_entity_poly.type
_entity_poly.pdbx_seq_one_letter_code
_entity_poly.pdbx_strand_id
1 'polypeptide(L)'
;MAEDKGAESAWVSAGLVVIFAGIAMFGLGLVALCAYFFKGRKAGLETRKLVESCILTLMLLFSNFPVALACTWVANHEMSAYHLTFKNDSSEPVEDILVTWPGGSHPVAVPLHSLESVQFKIRVTGEGAIEYTSMQGGESCEGVLVGYVTSGLGGSLEVSFLDGCEFKATER
;
A
#
# COMPACT_ATOMS: atom_id res chain seq x y z
N MET A 1 5.93 16.80 -16.46
CA MET A 1 6.09 16.22 -15.11
C MET A 1 4.94 16.62 -14.15
N ALA A 2 3.76 16.89 -14.67
CA ALA A 2 2.58 17.31 -13.89
C ALA A 2 1.36 16.36 -14.03
N GLU A 3 1.48 15.27 -14.79
CA GLU A 3 0.34 14.39 -15.12
C GLU A 3 0.05 13.28 -14.11
N ASP A 4 1.01 12.90 -13.28
CA ASP A 4 0.87 11.70 -12.45
C ASP A 4 0.08 11.93 -11.14
N LYS A 5 0.14 13.12 -10.55
CA LYS A 5 -0.63 13.45 -9.34
C LYS A 5 -2.15 13.46 -9.55
N GLY A 6 -2.60 13.67 -10.78
CA GLY A 6 -4.03 13.62 -11.12
C GLY A 6 -4.60 12.20 -11.15
N ALA A 7 -3.82 11.24 -11.55
CA ALA A 7 -4.24 9.84 -11.64
C ALA A 7 -4.37 9.20 -10.24
N GLU A 8 -3.42 9.42 -9.35
CA GLU A 8 -3.49 8.90 -7.96
C GLU A 8 -4.71 9.44 -7.20
N SER A 9 -4.99 10.74 -7.31
CA SER A 9 -6.17 11.33 -6.67
C SER A 9 -7.49 10.78 -7.23
N ALA A 10 -7.52 10.42 -8.51
CA ALA A 10 -8.70 9.82 -9.15
C ALA A 10 -8.97 8.41 -8.63
N TRP A 11 -7.94 7.58 -8.45
CA TRP A 11 -8.09 6.22 -7.91
C TRP A 11 -8.54 6.21 -6.45
N VAL A 12 -7.98 7.10 -5.63
CA VAL A 12 -8.41 7.26 -4.23
C VAL A 12 -9.87 7.70 -4.16
N SER A 13 -10.27 8.67 -4.98
CA SER A 13 -11.65 9.16 -5.06
C SER A 13 -12.60 8.07 -5.53
N ALA A 14 -12.22 7.28 -6.54
CA ALA A 14 -13.02 6.16 -7.02
C ALA A 14 -13.20 5.08 -5.94
N GLY A 15 -12.14 4.74 -5.20
CA GLY A 15 -12.20 3.81 -4.08
C GLY A 15 -13.16 4.26 -2.97
N LEU A 16 -13.12 5.55 -2.63
CA LEU A 16 -14.00 6.15 -1.64
C LEU A 16 -15.49 6.08 -2.07
N VAL A 17 -15.77 6.38 -3.33
CA VAL A 17 -17.12 6.27 -3.90
C VAL A 17 -17.65 4.84 -3.81
N VAL A 18 -16.82 3.84 -4.14
CA VAL A 18 -17.20 2.42 -4.04
C VAL A 18 -17.52 2.03 -2.60
N ILE A 19 -16.74 2.49 -1.62
CA ILE A 19 -16.98 2.23 -0.20
C ILE A 19 -18.33 2.82 0.24
N PHE A 20 -18.58 4.10 -0.06
CA PHE A 20 -19.85 4.74 0.30
C PHE A 20 -21.06 4.10 -0.39
N ALA A 21 -20.93 3.76 -1.68
CA ALA A 21 -21.96 3.05 -2.40
C ALA A 21 -22.25 1.67 -1.77
N GLY A 22 -21.21 0.94 -1.37
CA GLY A 22 -21.33 -0.34 -0.67
C GLY A 22 -22.07 -0.22 0.66
N ILE A 23 -21.74 0.79 1.47
CA ILE A 23 -22.42 1.06 2.76
C ILE A 23 -23.89 1.43 2.52
N ALA A 24 -24.19 2.27 1.54
CA ALA A 24 -25.55 2.65 1.21
C ALA A 24 -26.38 1.45 0.74
N MET A 25 -25.84 0.62 -0.15
CA MET A 25 -26.50 -0.61 -0.62
C MET A 25 -26.75 -1.61 0.52
N PHE A 26 -25.80 -1.76 1.44
CA PHE A 26 -25.96 -2.60 2.62
C PHE A 26 -27.09 -2.09 3.52
N GLY A 27 -27.14 -0.78 3.79
CA GLY A 27 -28.19 -0.15 4.57
C GLY A 27 -29.58 -0.32 3.94
N LEU A 28 -29.70 -0.11 2.61
CA LEU A 28 -30.94 -0.35 1.87
C LEU A 28 -31.36 -1.82 1.93
N GLY A 29 -30.43 -2.76 1.83
CA GLY A 29 -30.67 -4.19 1.97
C GLY A 29 -31.25 -4.55 3.36
N LEU A 30 -30.72 -3.98 4.43
CA LEU A 30 -31.24 -4.18 5.78
C LEU A 30 -32.65 -3.62 5.94
N VAL A 31 -32.91 -2.41 5.43
CA VAL A 31 -34.26 -1.79 5.47
C VAL A 31 -35.27 -2.64 4.71
N ALA A 32 -34.90 -3.11 3.52
CA ALA A 32 -35.74 -3.98 2.72
C ALA A 32 -36.04 -5.32 3.44
N LEU A 33 -35.04 -5.90 4.09
CA LEU A 33 -35.20 -7.13 4.87
C LEU A 33 -36.15 -6.93 6.05
N CYS A 34 -36.03 -5.84 6.79
CA CYS A 34 -36.95 -5.47 7.85
C CYS A 34 -38.39 -5.31 7.33
N ALA A 35 -38.55 -4.57 6.24
CA ALA A 35 -39.84 -4.36 5.60
C ALA A 35 -40.48 -5.68 5.15
N TYR A 36 -39.69 -6.59 4.55
CA TYR A 36 -40.12 -7.93 4.17
C TYR A 36 -40.61 -8.74 5.40
N PHE A 37 -39.87 -8.73 6.49
CA PHE A 37 -40.21 -9.43 7.72
C PHE A 37 -41.55 -8.92 8.32
N PHE A 38 -41.71 -7.60 8.43
CA PHE A 38 -42.92 -6.99 8.96
C PHE A 38 -44.16 -7.24 8.06
N LYS A 39 -44.02 -7.13 6.76
CA LYS A 39 -45.08 -7.44 5.79
C LYS A 39 -45.48 -8.92 5.84
N GLY A 40 -44.50 -9.82 5.90
CA GLY A 40 -44.75 -11.26 5.98
C GLY A 40 -45.50 -11.66 7.24
N ARG A 41 -45.13 -11.06 8.40
CA ARG A 41 -45.91 -11.28 9.66
C ARG A 41 -47.33 -10.80 9.55
N LYS A 42 -47.58 -9.62 8.95
CA LYS A 42 -48.93 -9.09 8.75
C LYS A 42 -49.76 -9.95 7.78
N ALA A 43 -49.12 -10.58 6.80
CA ALA A 43 -49.77 -11.47 5.83
C ALA A 43 -50.03 -12.89 6.39
N GLY A 44 -49.68 -13.16 7.65
CA GLY A 44 -49.90 -14.47 8.28
C GLY A 44 -48.97 -15.57 7.83
N LEU A 45 -47.83 -15.22 7.22
CA LEU A 45 -46.83 -16.21 6.82
C LEU A 45 -46.21 -16.89 8.05
N GLU A 46 -45.91 -18.18 7.91
CA GLU A 46 -45.31 -18.99 8.96
C GLU A 46 -43.99 -18.37 9.41
N THR A 47 -43.89 -18.02 10.68
CA THR A 47 -42.73 -17.30 11.27
C THR A 47 -41.40 -18.01 11.00
N ARG A 48 -41.43 -19.35 11.01
CA ARG A 48 -40.21 -20.16 10.73
C ARG A 48 -39.66 -19.92 9.34
N LYS A 49 -40.50 -19.95 8.31
CA LYS A 49 -40.08 -19.72 6.91
C LYS A 49 -39.58 -18.28 6.68
N LEU A 50 -40.23 -17.31 7.37
CA LEU A 50 -39.79 -15.92 7.34
C LEU A 50 -38.37 -15.77 7.93
N VAL A 51 -38.13 -16.38 9.09
CA VAL A 51 -36.83 -16.32 9.76
C VAL A 51 -35.77 -17.01 8.93
N GLU A 52 -36.03 -18.20 8.38
CA GLU A 52 -35.11 -18.93 7.53
C GLU A 52 -34.73 -18.09 6.29
N SER A 53 -35.71 -17.47 5.63
CA SER A 53 -35.47 -16.59 4.48
C SER A 53 -34.66 -15.34 4.84
N CYS A 54 -34.95 -14.74 6.02
CA CYS A 54 -34.20 -13.59 6.50
C CYS A 54 -32.76 -13.95 6.86
N ILE A 55 -32.51 -15.09 7.48
CA ILE A 55 -31.15 -15.58 7.82
C ILE A 55 -30.38 -15.82 6.53
N LEU A 56 -30.96 -16.49 5.52
CA LEU A 56 -30.29 -16.73 4.26
C LEU A 56 -29.90 -15.42 3.55
N THR A 57 -30.82 -14.45 3.50
CA THR A 57 -30.56 -13.14 2.91
C THR A 57 -29.50 -12.38 3.67
N LEU A 58 -29.51 -12.46 5.00
CA LEU A 58 -28.52 -11.84 5.86
C LEU A 58 -27.11 -12.45 5.62
N MET A 59 -27.03 -13.79 5.52
CA MET A 59 -25.78 -14.48 5.20
C MET A 59 -25.23 -14.05 3.85
N LEU A 60 -26.08 -13.92 2.82
CA LEU A 60 -25.69 -13.41 1.51
C LEU A 60 -25.20 -11.95 1.59
N LEU A 61 -25.87 -11.12 2.38
CA LEU A 61 -25.47 -9.72 2.57
C LEU A 61 -24.10 -9.62 3.26
N PHE A 62 -23.85 -10.47 4.25
CA PHE A 62 -22.57 -10.52 4.96
C PHE A 62 -21.45 -11.21 4.18
N SER A 63 -21.77 -12.06 3.19
CA SER A 63 -20.75 -12.78 2.41
C SER A 63 -19.80 -11.86 1.64
N ASN A 64 -20.20 -10.63 1.34
CA ASN A 64 -19.36 -9.63 0.68
C ASN A 64 -18.29 -9.02 1.63
N PHE A 65 -18.49 -9.07 2.95
CA PHE A 65 -17.56 -8.50 3.92
C PHE A 65 -16.18 -9.16 3.91
N PRO A 66 -16.06 -10.50 3.90
CA PRO A 66 -14.75 -11.16 3.82
C PRO A 66 -13.97 -10.76 2.57
N VAL A 67 -14.63 -10.62 1.43
CA VAL A 67 -14.00 -10.19 0.18
C VAL A 67 -13.51 -8.75 0.29
N ALA A 68 -14.35 -7.84 0.80
CA ALA A 68 -13.96 -6.44 1.01
C ALA A 68 -12.77 -6.32 1.98
N LEU A 69 -12.79 -7.07 3.09
CA LEU A 69 -11.70 -7.12 4.06
C LEU A 69 -10.40 -7.65 3.42
N ALA A 70 -10.48 -8.72 2.63
CA ALA A 70 -9.33 -9.28 1.93
C ALA A 70 -8.75 -8.27 0.93
N CYS A 71 -9.60 -7.60 0.14
CA CYS A 71 -9.17 -6.55 -0.80
C CYS A 71 -8.51 -5.36 -0.07
N THR A 72 -9.10 -4.90 1.04
CA THR A 72 -8.55 -3.81 1.84
C THR A 72 -7.21 -4.21 2.46
N TRP A 73 -7.10 -5.45 2.96
CA TRP A 73 -5.86 -5.96 3.52
C TRP A 73 -4.75 -6.03 2.47
N VAL A 74 -5.04 -6.56 1.28
CA VAL A 74 -4.08 -6.62 0.16
C VAL A 74 -3.67 -5.21 -0.27
N ALA A 75 -4.63 -4.30 -0.46
CA ALA A 75 -4.35 -2.92 -0.84
C ALA A 75 -3.47 -2.22 0.20
N ASN A 76 -3.80 -2.32 1.49
CA ASN A 76 -3.00 -1.74 2.56
C ASN A 76 -1.60 -2.35 2.63
N HIS A 77 -1.48 -3.67 2.36
CA HIS A 77 -0.21 -4.36 2.33
C HIS A 77 0.72 -3.86 1.21
N GLU A 78 0.17 -3.59 0.03
CA GLU A 78 0.94 -3.04 -1.09
C GLU A 78 1.24 -1.55 -0.91
N MET A 79 0.26 -0.76 -0.47
CA MET A 79 0.40 0.68 -0.27
C MET A 79 1.32 1.07 0.89
N SER A 80 1.55 0.15 1.85
CA SER A 80 2.44 0.40 3.00
C SER A 80 3.91 0.06 2.75
N ALA A 81 4.29 -0.25 1.52
CA ALA A 81 5.66 -0.56 1.18
C ALA A 81 6.33 0.59 0.42
N TYR A 82 7.61 0.81 0.71
CA TYR A 82 8.47 1.67 -0.09
C TYR A 82 9.11 0.86 -1.22
N HIS A 83 8.97 1.36 -2.43
CA HIS A 83 9.66 0.88 -3.61
C HIS A 83 10.90 1.74 -3.82
N LEU A 84 12.07 1.16 -3.60
CA LEU A 84 13.35 1.83 -3.77
C LEU A 84 13.97 1.40 -5.09
N THR A 85 14.37 2.37 -5.90
CA THR A 85 15.13 2.15 -7.11
C THR A 85 16.46 2.85 -6.97
N PHE A 86 17.53 2.10 -6.86
CA PHE A 86 18.88 2.64 -6.90
C PHE A 86 19.43 2.58 -8.32
N LYS A 87 20.02 3.66 -8.76
CA LYS A 87 20.67 3.80 -10.04
C LYS A 87 22.07 4.37 -9.84
N ASN A 88 23.04 3.78 -10.48
CA ASN A 88 24.39 4.32 -10.50
C ASN A 88 24.60 5.20 -11.73
N ASP A 89 24.54 6.50 -11.55
CA ASP A 89 24.84 7.50 -12.59
C ASP A 89 26.29 8.00 -12.49
N SER A 90 27.11 7.39 -11.60
CA SER A 90 28.53 7.70 -11.46
C SER A 90 29.41 6.88 -12.43
N SER A 91 30.68 7.26 -12.52
CA SER A 91 31.68 6.54 -13.31
C SER A 91 32.26 5.32 -12.59
N GLU A 92 32.12 5.25 -11.27
CA GLU A 92 32.67 4.20 -10.41
C GLU A 92 31.59 3.23 -9.92
N PRO A 93 31.92 1.96 -9.67
CA PRO A 93 30.96 1.04 -9.08
C PRO A 93 30.63 1.47 -7.64
N VAL A 94 29.35 1.29 -7.27
CA VAL A 94 28.89 1.46 -5.89
C VAL A 94 28.76 0.08 -5.28
N GLU A 95 29.52 -0.17 -4.21
CA GLU A 95 29.62 -1.47 -3.56
C GLU A 95 29.05 -1.42 -2.14
N ASP A 96 28.79 -2.57 -1.55
CA ASP A 96 28.37 -2.74 -0.15
C ASP A 96 27.20 -1.83 0.26
N ILE A 97 26.24 -1.65 -0.65
CA ILE A 97 25.07 -0.83 -0.36
C ILE A 97 24.23 -1.52 0.71
N LEU A 98 24.11 -0.87 1.86
CA LEU A 98 23.23 -1.29 2.95
C LEU A 98 22.18 -0.21 3.18
N VAL A 99 20.92 -0.57 3.06
CA VAL A 99 19.79 0.31 3.38
C VAL A 99 19.24 -0.06 4.74
N THR A 100 19.08 0.93 5.59
CA THR A 100 18.55 0.76 6.95
C THR A 100 17.31 1.61 7.14
N TRP A 101 16.29 1.04 7.78
CA TRP A 101 15.02 1.72 8.07
C TRP A 101 14.45 1.24 9.41
N PRO A 102 13.47 1.93 9.99
CA PRO A 102 12.80 1.45 11.20
C PRO A 102 12.11 0.10 10.98
N GLY A 103 12.71 -0.92 11.55
CA GLY A 103 12.24 -2.32 11.45
C GLY A 103 13.10 -3.25 10.63
N GLY A 104 14.21 -2.76 10.03
CA GLY A 104 15.10 -3.66 9.31
C GLY A 104 16.25 -3.00 8.56
N SER A 105 17.01 -3.85 7.91
CA SER A 105 18.05 -3.45 6.95
C SER A 105 18.09 -4.44 5.79
N HIS A 106 18.56 -3.99 4.64
CA HIS A 106 18.70 -4.81 3.45
C HIS A 106 20.03 -4.52 2.74
N PRO A 107 20.93 -5.51 2.66
CA PRO A 107 22.11 -5.38 1.85
C PRO A 107 21.76 -5.60 0.36
N VAL A 108 22.27 -4.77 -0.51
CA VAL A 108 22.24 -5.00 -1.96
C VAL A 108 23.39 -5.92 -2.30
N ALA A 109 23.10 -7.15 -2.68
CA ALA A 109 24.06 -8.25 -2.78
C ALA A 109 25.09 -8.14 -3.93
N VAL A 110 24.92 -7.18 -4.83
CA VAL A 110 25.75 -7.07 -6.05
C VAL A 110 26.23 -5.64 -6.18
N PRO A 111 27.51 -5.43 -6.53
CA PRO A 111 28.01 -4.10 -6.89
C PRO A 111 27.16 -3.50 -8.01
N LEU A 112 26.81 -2.23 -7.90
CA LEU A 112 26.04 -1.51 -8.90
C LEU A 112 27.00 -0.80 -9.83
N HIS A 113 27.22 -1.36 -11.03
CA HIS A 113 28.10 -0.74 -12.03
C HIS A 113 27.44 0.50 -12.66
N SER A 114 28.27 1.31 -13.34
CA SER A 114 27.79 2.51 -14.03
C SER A 114 26.60 2.21 -14.95
N LEU A 115 25.54 3.03 -14.86
CA LEU A 115 24.28 2.93 -15.59
C LEU A 115 23.39 1.73 -15.20
N GLU A 116 23.79 0.93 -14.23
CA GLU A 116 22.94 -0.13 -13.71
C GLU A 116 21.94 0.39 -12.69
N SER A 117 20.86 -0.36 -12.54
CA SER A 117 19.83 -0.07 -11.54
C SER A 117 19.35 -1.34 -10.85
N VAL A 118 19.02 -1.22 -9.58
CA VAL A 118 18.42 -2.28 -8.78
C VAL A 118 17.15 -1.77 -8.11
N GLN A 119 16.14 -2.62 -8.07
CA GLN A 119 14.87 -2.31 -7.40
C GLN A 119 14.61 -3.31 -6.31
N PHE A 120 14.13 -2.83 -5.19
CA PHE A 120 13.67 -3.67 -4.10
C PHE A 120 12.57 -2.97 -3.30
N LYS A 121 11.88 -3.75 -2.50
CA LYS A 121 10.73 -3.32 -1.73
C LYS A 121 11.05 -3.48 -0.26
N ILE A 122 10.85 -2.42 0.52
CA ILE A 122 11.00 -2.45 1.97
C ILE A 122 9.66 -2.17 2.65
N ARG A 123 9.53 -2.67 3.87
CA ARG A 123 8.38 -2.36 4.71
C ARG A 123 8.86 -1.70 5.98
N VAL A 124 8.39 -0.49 6.20
CA VAL A 124 8.64 0.25 7.43
C VAL A 124 7.67 -0.21 8.51
N THR A 125 8.18 -0.64 9.66
CA THR A 125 7.36 -1.12 10.80
C THR A 125 7.44 -0.22 12.03
N GLY A 126 8.14 0.92 11.93
CA GLY A 126 8.31 1.90 12.99
C GLY A 126 8.32 3.32 12.46
N GLU A 127 8.84 4.23 13.25
CA GLU A 127 9.04 5.62 12.90
C GLU A 127 10.53 5.96 12.88
N GLY A 128 10.99 6.75 11.90
CA GLY A 128 12.38 7.17 11.78
C GLY A 128 12.75 7.55 10.35
N ALA A 129 14.04 7.43 10.01
CA ALA A 129 14.56 7.72 8.68
C ALA A 129 14.82 6.43 7.87
N ILE A 130 14.90 6.56 6.55
CA ILE A 130 15.52 5.57 5.67
C ILE A 130 16.91 6.11 5.31
N GLU A 131 17.92 5.34 5.65
CA GLU A 131 19.33 5.70 5.49
C GLU A 131 20.03 4.67 4.62
N TYR A 132 21.14 5.05 4.04
CA TYR A 132 22.02 4.12 3.34
C TYR A 132 23.49 4.33 3.72
N THR A 133 24.24 3.25 3.61
CA THR A 133 25.71 3.29 3.57
C THR A 133 26.17 2.52 2.33
N SER A 134 27.29 2.93 1.73
CA SER A 134 27.88 2.26 0.58
C SER A 134 29.38 2.55 0.51
N MET A 135 30.07 1.86 -0.41
CA MET A 135 31.45 2.14 -0.78
C MET A 135 31.50 2.59 -2.22
N GLN A 136 32.20 3.69 -2.51
CA GLN A 136 32.40 4.19 -3.87
C GLN A 136 33.84 4.66 -4.02
N GLY A 137 34.58 4.11 -5.00
CA GLY A 137 35.98 4.46 -5.21
C GLY A 137 36.90 4.19 -3.99
N GLY A 138 36.49 3.30 -3.08
CA GLY A 138 37.20 3.01 -1.84
C GLY A 138 36.88 3.96 -0.68
N GLU A 139 35.97 4.91 -0.87
CA GLU A 139 35.46 5.80 0.17
C GLU A 139 34.12 5.30 0.71
N SER A 140 33.89 5.47 2.01
CA SER A 140 32.61 5.15 2.65
C SER A 140 31.66 6.32 2.49
N CYS A 141 30.51 6.05 1.87
CA CYS A 141 29.46 7.02 1.62
C CYS A 141 28.25 6.70 2.51
N GLU A 142 27.62 7.71 3.07
CA GLU A 142 26.40 7.58 3.86
C GLU A 142 25.43 8.71 3.58
N GLY A 143 24.14 8.47 3.78
CA GLY A 143 23.15 9.51 3.59
C GLY A 143 21.76 9.12 4.04
N VAL A 144 20.92 10.13 4.20
CA VAL A 144 19.50 9.99 4.55
C VAL A 144 18.68 10.10 3.27
N LEU A 145 18.03 9.00 2.89
CA LEU A 145 17.18 8.93 1.69
C LEU A 145 15.82 9.56 1.93
N VAL A 146 15.23 9.28 3.09
CA VAL A 146 13.95 9.86 3.55
C VAL A 146 14.09 10.24 5.01
N GLY A 147 13.91 11.51 5.33
CA GLY A 147 14.16 12.03 6.68
C GLY A 147 13.16 11.55 7.73
N TYR A 148 11.93 11.23 7.32
CA TYR A 148 10.91 10.69 8.22
C TYR A 148 9.97 9.75 7.49
N VAL A 149 9.83 8.55 8.04
CA VAL A 149 8.86 7.55 7.60
C VAL A 149 8.14 6.99 8.82
N THR A 150 6.93 6.49 8.61
CA THR A 150 6.12 5.83 9.65
C THR A 150 5.49 4.56 9.09
N SER A 151 5.17 3.64 9.98
CA SER A 151 4.50 2.39 9.61
C SER A 151 3.17 2.66 8.90
N GLY A 152 2.91 1.92 7.82
CA GLY A 152 1.68 2.04 7.04
C GLY A 152 1.70 3.11 5.95
N LEU A 153 2.72 3.95 5.90
CA LEU A 153 3.00 4.82 4.75
C LEU A 153 4.01 4.13 3.85
N GLY A 154 3.69 4.04 2.57
CA GLY A 154 4.57 3.60 1.53
C GLY A 154 4.92 4.75 0.59
N GLY A 155 5.77 4.47 -0.37
CA GLY A 155 6.18 5.45 -1.36
C GLY A 155 7.03 4.82 -2.46
N SER A 156 7.40 5.62 -3.44
CA SER A 156 8.36 5.24 -4.45
C SER A 156 9.48 6.27 -4.50
N LEU A 157 10.71 5.80 -4.34
CA LEU A 157 11.90 6.64 -4.29
C LEU A 157 12.92 6.14 -5.31
N GLU A 158 13.38 7.03 -6.16
CA GLU A 158 14.51 6.81 -7.04
C GLU A 158 15.73 7.54 -6.50
N VAL A 159 16.82 6.81 -6.30
CA VAL A 159 18.09 7.29 -5.78
C VAL A 159 19.14 7.12 -6.85
N SER A 160 19.68 8.22 -7.35
CA SER A 160 20.81 8.21 -8.29
C SER A 160 22.10 8.52 -7.53
N PHE A 161 23.06 7.60 -7.55
CA PHE A 161 24.41 7.83 -7.07
C PHE A 161 25.22 8.58 -8.10
N LEU A 162 25.93 9.61 -7.65
CA LEU A 162 26.80 10.47 -8.47
C LEU A 162 28.26 10.28 -8.01
N ASP A 163 29.21 10.87 -8.75
CA ASP A 163 30.61 10.81 -8.37
C ASP A 163 30.87 11.52 -7.02
N GLY A 164 31.82 11.01 -6.22
CA GLY A 164 32.25 11.65 -4.97
C GLY A 164 31.27 11.52 -3.81
N CYS A 165 30.58 10.39 -3.70
CA CYS A 165 29.58 10.14 -2.65
C CYS A 165 28.35 11.06 -2.68
N GLU A 166 28.13 11.79 -3.75
CA GLU A 166 26.91 12.56 -3.91
C GLU A 166 25.75 11.64 -4.33
N PHE A 167 24.56 11.97 -3.90
CA PHE A 167 23.34 11.28 -4.36
C PHE A 167 22.19 12.26 -4.57
N LYS A 168 21.25 11.86 -5.41
CA LYS A 168 20.00 12.58 -5.64
C LYS A 168 18.84 11.63 -5.40
N ALA A 169 17.98 11.95 -4.43
CA ALA A 169 16.74 11.22 -4.16
C ALA A 169 15.56 11.98 -4.77
N THR A 170 14.69 11.26 -5.47
CA THR A 170 13.50 11.83 -6.12
C THR A 170 12.30 10.92 -5.81
N GLU A 171 11.30 11.47 -5.15
CA GLU A 171 10.01 10.80 -4.96
C GLU A 171 9.23 10.77 -6.28
N ARG A 172 8.66 9.61 -6.59
CA ARG A 172 7.83 9.39 -7.77
C ARG A 172 6.36 9.23 -7.44
#